data_2740e79961cda712c1249c45dd759e1d
#
_entry.id   2740e79961cda712c1249c45dd759e1d
#
_cell.length_a   1.000
_cell.length_b   1.000
_cell.length_c   1.000
_cell.angle_alpha   90.00
_cell.angle_beta   90.00
_cell.angle_gamma   90.00
#
_symmetry.space_group_name_H-M   'P 1'
#
loop_
_entity.id
_entity.type
_entity.pdbx_description
1 polymer ?
#
loop_
_entity_poly.entity_id
_entity_poly.type
_entity_poly.pdbx_seq_one_letter_code
_entity_poly.pdbx_strand_id
1 'polypeptide(L)'
;EGLRFNPRDARLYRELAWFYQNKVGDVLDSAHLTYKTALARQLAPCVNTNGTVHVTPENRERLSALRLDADRMVALEQRFGPLDWRLANSHAIYWAAQGLEFATGHERLMSRRAVYQPLILSVANGRLAGDIEAQQWKTAPNLDLALPTAEFLMDTYRNHPSATMKMVTRRFLSHAIYDLHRNRREDEARQLFAHLVALPSESKRQPSFEDVIKKVEQRYE
;
A
#
# COMPACT_ATOMS: atom_id res chain seq x y z
N GLU A 1 23.23 -3.72 -4.18
CA GLU A 1 24.38 -3.60 -5.09
C GLU A 1 23.93 -3.35 -6.53
N GLY A 2 22.96 -4.10 -7.10
CA GLY A 2 22.47 -3.92 -8.47
C GLY A 2 22.06 -2.49 -8.81
N LEU A 3 21.32 -1.81 -7.95
CA LEU A 3 20.89 -0.40 -8.14
C LEU A 3 22.05 0.60 -8.14
N ARG A 4 23.18 0.26 -7.51
CA ARG A 4 24.38 1.11 -7.55
C ARG A 4 24.97 1.21 -8.96
N PHE A 5 24.91 0.09 -9.71
CA PHE A 5 25.44 0.03 -11.07
C PHE A 5 24.38 0.35 -12.15
N ASN A 6 23.11 0.11 -11.84
CA ASN A 6 21.98 0.30 -12.74
C ASN A 6 20.85 1.11 -12.07
N PRO A 7 21.07 2.40 -11.78
CA PRO A 7 20.15 3.21 -10.95
C PRO A 7 18.82 3.54 -11.66
N ARG A 8 18.69 3.23 -12.94
CA ARG A 8 17.46 3.45 -13.75
C ARG A 8 16.79 2.15 -14.21
N ASP A 9 17.22 0.99 -13.72
CA ASP A 9 16.56 -0.27 -14.05
C ASP A 9 15.32 -0.49 -13.18
N ALA A 10 14.14 -0.28 -13.75
CA ALA A 10 12.85 -0.42 -13.07
C ALA A 10 12.64 -1.84 -12.49
N ARG A 11 13.24 -2.88 -13.09
CA ARG A 11 13.09 -4.27 -12.62
C ARG A 11 13.77 -4.46 -11.28
N LEU A 12 14.96 -3.89 -11.08
CA LEU A 12 15.69 -4.00 -9.82
C LEU A 12 14.91 -3.36 -8.65
N TYR A 13 14.23 -2.26 -8.90
CA TYR A 13 13.34 -1.64 -7.92
C TYR A 13 12.12 -2.53 -7.60
N ARG A 14 11.54 -3.18 -8.63
CA ARG A 14 10.43 -4.13 -8.40
C ARG A 14 10.87 -5.35 -7.61
N GLU A 15 12.05 -5.91 -7.89
CA GLU A 15 12.61 -7.03 -7.12
C GLU A 15 12.82 -6.64 -5.65
N LEU A 16 13.32 -5.44 -5.40
CA LEU A 16 13.49 -4.94 -4.04
C LEU A 16 12.15 -4.72 -3.34
N ALA A 17 11.16 -4.16 -4.04
CA ALA A 17 9.80 -4.01 -3.54
C ALA A 17 9.17 -5.38 -3.24
N TRP A 18 9.33 -6.35 -4.14
CA TRP A 18 8.89 -7.73 -3.96
C TRP A 18 9.52 -8.38 -2.72
N PHE A 19 10.83 -8.16 -2.52
CA PHE A 19 11.54 -8.66 -1.35
C PHE A 19 10.94 -8.14 -0.05
N TYR A 20 10.70 -6.83 0.04
CA TYR A 20 10.05 -6.26 1.23
C TYR A 20 8.63 -6.81 1.43
N GLN A 21 7.82 -6.88 0.38
CA GLN A 21 6.44 -7.35 0.48
C GLN A 21 6.36 -8.83 0.85
N ASN A 22 7.14 -9.70 0.20
CA ASN A 22 6.93 -11.15 0.25
C ASN A 22 7.95 -11.87 1.12
N LYS A 23 9.17 -11.34 1.32
CA LYS A 23 10.15 -11.97 2.21
C LYS A 23 10.07 -11.39 3.62
N VAL A 24 10.01 -10.06 3.76
CA VAL A 24 9.94 -9.41 5.06
C VAL A 24 8.50 -9.31 5.56
N GLY A 25 7.55 -8.96 4.68
CA GLY A 25 6.16 -8.65 5.01
C GLY A 25 5.23 -9.86 5.11
N ASP A 26 5.55 -10.99 4.49
CA ASP A 26 4.70 -12.19 4.48
C ASP A 26 4.88 -13.03 5.77
N VAL A 27 4.10 -14.09 5.89
CA VAL A 27 4.10 -15.06 7.00
C VAL A 27 4.65 -16.43 6.60
N LEU A 28 5.07 -16.59 5.35
CA LEU A 28 5.54 -17.87 4.80
C LEU A 28 6.88 -18.32 5.37
N ASP A 29 7.71 -17.39 5.84
CA ASP A 29 8.99 -17.71 6.46
C ASP A 29 8.80 -17.87 7.97
N SER A 30 9.34 -18.91 8.57
CA SER A 30 9.29 -19.17 10.01
C SER A 30 9.94 -18.06 10.84
N ALA A 31 10.89 -17.31 10.26
CA ALA A 31 11.56 -16.16 10.87
C ALA A 31 10.88 -14.82 10.58
N HIS A 32 9.68 -14.81 9.98
CA HIS A 32 9.03 -13.56 9.54
C HIS A 32 8.83 -12.52 10.67
N LEU A 33 8.54 -12.97 11.89
CA LEU A 33 8.41 -12.07 13.04
C LEU A 33 9.73 -11.39 13.39
N THR A 34 10.85 -12.11 13.30
CA THR A 34 12.20 -11.57 13.54
C THR A 34 12.51 -10.47 12.53
N TYR A 35 12.25 -10.67 11.23
CA TYR A 35 12.49 -9.67 10.20
C TYR A 35 11.60 -8.43 10.41
N LYS A 36 10.31 -8.64 10.68
CA LYS A 36 9.35 -7.55 10.93
C LYS A 36 9.74 -6.73 12.15
N THR A 37 10.08 -7.39 13.26
CA THR A 37 10.50 -6.72 14.50
C THR A 37 11.81 -5.96 14.29
N ALA A 38 12.79 -6.54 13.61
CA ALA A 38 14.05 -5.86 13.30
C ALA A 38 13.83 -4.59 12.46
N LEU A 39 13.01 -4.68 11.40
CA LEU A 39 12.65 -3.54 10.57
C LEU A 39 11.95 -2.45 11.39
N ALA A 40 10.94 -2.83 12.19
CA ALA A 40 10.18 -1.90 13.01
C ALA A 40 11.07 -1.16 14.02
N ARG A 41 11.97 -1.87 14.72
CA ARG A 41 12.96 -1.29 15.64
C ARG A 41 13.92 -0.33 14.94
N GLN A 42 14.39 -0.70 13.76
CA GLN A 42 15.30 0.10 12.98
C GLN A 42 14.72 1.45 12.58
N LEU A 43 13.41 1.46 12.23
CA LEU A 43 12.71 2.67 11.81
C LEU A 43 12.04 3.45 12.95
N ALA A 44 11.81 2.84 14.12
CA ALA A 44 11.15 3.47 15.25
C ALA A 44 11.71 4.87 15.62
N PRO A 45 13.05 5.09 15.67
CA PRO A 45 13.59 6.43 15.98
C PRO A 45 13.33 7.50 14.90
N CYS A 46 12.98 7.08 13.67
CA CYS A 46 12.83 7.97 12.53
C CYS A 46 11.36 8.31 12.23
N VAL A 47 10.41 7.85 13.04
CA VAL A 47 8.99 8.02 12.78
C VAL A 47 8.23 8.61 13.97
N ASN A 48 7.09 9.23 13.68
CA ASN A 48 6.11 9.65 14.65
C ASN A 48 5.37 8.45 15.27
N THR A 49 4.56 8.67 16.29
CA THR A 49 3.78 7.63 16.96
C THR A 49 2.83 6.86 16.01
N ASN A 50 2.31 7.54 14.99
CA ASN A 50 1.45 6.95 13.96
C ASN A 50 2.23 6.24 12.83
N GLY A 51 3.56 6.18 12.92
CA GLY A 51 4.44 5.54 11.94
C GLY A 51 4.87 6.42 10.75
N THR A 52 4.34 7.65 10.60
CA THR A 52 4.77 8.58 9.55
C THR A 52 6.19 9.08 9.79
N VAL A 53 6.91 9.44 8.72
CA VAL A 53 8.30 9.89 8.84
C VAL A 53 8.42 11.16 9.69
N HIS A 54 9.38 11.16 10.61
CA HIS A 54 9.74 12.35 11.41
C HIS A 54 11.04 12.94 10.88
N VAL A 55 10.93 14.05 10.16
CA VAL A 55 12.04 14.66 9.44
C VAL A 55 12.82 15.61 10.37
N THR A 56 14.01 15.17 10.80
CA THR A 56 15.03 15.98 11.48
C THR A 56 16.37 15.78 10.78
N PRO A 57 17.37 16.66 10.99
CA PRO A 57 18.71 16.44 10.44
C PRO A 57 19.29 15.07 10.81
N GLU A 58 19.15 14.68 12.08
CA GLU A 58 19.62 13.39 12.58
C GLU A 58 18.90 12.20 11.93
N ASN A 59 17.56 12.29 11.78
CA ASN A 59 16.79 11.23 11.13
C ASN A 59 17.08 11.15 9.63
N ARG A 60 17.36 12.27 8.96
CA ARG A 60 17.84 12.26 7.57
C ARG A 60 19.13 11.46 7.40
N GLU A 61 20.08 11.64 8.30
CA GLU A 61 21.33 10.89 8.29
C GLU A 61 21.09 9.40 8.52
N ARG A 62 20.29 9.04 9.54
CA ARG A 62 19.92 7.64 9.83
C ARG A 62 19.22 6.98 8.64
N LEU A 63 18.23 7.65 8.04
CA LEU A 63 17.51 7.14 6.87
C LEU A 63 18.43 6.98 5.65
N SER A 64 19.34 7.95 5.41
CA SER A 64 20.31 7.87 4.33
C SER A 64 21.25 6.66 4.50
N ALA A 65 21.67 6.35 5.72
CA ALA A 65 22.45 5.13 6.00
C ALA A 65 21.68 3.85 5.65
N LEU A 66 20.35 3.88 5.72
CA LEU A 66 19.43 2.81 5.30
C LEU A 66 19.06 2.88 3.81
N ARG A 67 19.65 3.79 3.04
CA ARG A 67 19.31 4.04 1.63
C ARG A 67 17.88 4.54 1.41
N LEU A 68 17.32 5.21 2.41
CA LEU A 68 16.02 5.86 2.34
C LEU A 68 16.22 7.39 2.28
N ASP A 69 15.43 8.03 1.45
CA ASP A 69 15.40 9.49 1.31
C ASP A 69 14.16 10.03 2.04
N ALA A 70 14.37 10.87 3.05
CA ALA A 70 13.30 11.41 3.88
C ALA A 70 12.31 12.27 3.09
N ASP A 71 12.78 13.05 2.10
CA ASP A 71 11.89 13.90 1.29
C ASP A 71 11.03 13.06 0.37
N ARG A 72 11.57 11.96 -0.17
CA ARG A 72 10.79 10.97 -0.92
C ARG A 72 9.75 10.28 -0.04
N MET A 73 10.08 9.95 1.20
CA MET A 73 9.12 9.38 2.16
C MET A 73 7.96 10.35 2.39
N VAL A 74 8.24 11.62 2.64
CA VAL A 74 7.22 12.68 2.78
C VAL A 74 6.36 12.80 1.51
N ALA A 75 6.98 12.82 0.33
CA ALA A 75 6.26 12.91 -0.94
C ALA A 75 5.32 11.72 -1.17
N LEU A 76 5.69 10.52 -0.72
CA LEU A 76 4.82 9.34 -0.80
C LEU A 76 3.66 9.42 0.19
N GLU A 77 3.88 9.94 1.40
CA GLU A 77 2.80 10.21 2.36
C GLU A 77 1.83 11.28 1.85
N GLN A 78 2.33 12.34 1.23
CA GLN A 78 1.48 13.35 0.58
C GLN A 78 0.64 12.76 -0.56
N ARG A 79 1.19 11.80 -1.30
CA ARG A 79 0.53 11.18 -2.44
C ARG A 79 -0.49 10.10 -2.05
N PHE A 80 -0.15 9.26 -1.08
CA PHE A 80 -0.92 8.05 -0.76
C PHE A 80 -1.58 8.10 0.62
N GLY A 81 -1.26 9.09 1.44
CA GLY A 81 -1.69 9.17 2.83
C GLY A 81 -0.61 8.66 3.81
N PRO A 82 -0.90 8.65 5.10
CA PRO A 82 0.08 8.37 6.16
C PRO A 82 0.53 6.90 6.11
N LEU A 83 1.76 6.67 5.65
CA LEU A 83 2.40 5.35 5.62
C LEU A 83 3.05 5.05 6.99
N ASP A 84 2.91 3.81 7.46
CA ASP A 84 3.66 3.36 8.64
C ASP A 84 4.98 2.73 8.20
N TRP A 85 6.07 3.49 8.33
CA TRP A 85 7.40 3.09 7.87
C TRP A 85 8.03 1.96 8.69
N ARG A 86 7.44 1.58 9.81
CA ARG A 86 7.85 0.40 10.57
C ARG A 86 7.40 -0.91 9.91
N LEU A 87 6.55 -0.83 8.87
CA LEU A 87 5.98 -1.98 8.16
C LEU A 87 6.60 -2.19 6.78
N ALA A 88 6.83 -3.44 6.42
CA ALA A 88 7.48 -3.82 5.16
C ALA A 88 6.74 -3.32 3.90
N ASN A 89 5.41 -3.24 3.93
CA ASN A 89 4.63 -2.75 2.79
C ASN A 89 4.94 -1.28 2.44
N SER A 90 5.23 -0.42 3.43
CA SER A 90 5.64 0.97 3.16
C SER A 90 6.96 1.03 2.39
N HIS A 91 7.91 0.14 2.72
CA HIS A 91 9.17 0.02 1.97
C HIS A 91 8.94 -0.57 0.56
N ALA A 92 8.02 -1.52 0.42
CA ALA A 92 7.65 -2.02 -0.90
C ALA A 92 7.06 -0.90 -1.78
N ILE A 93 6.18 -0.06 -1.22
CA ILE A 93 5.65 1.13 -1.91
C ILE A 93 6.77 2.08 -2.30
N TYR A 94 7.71 2.37 -1.39
CA TYR A 94 8.84 3.27 -1.61
C TYR A 94 9.67 2.85 -2.82
N TRP A 95 10.14 1.61 -2.83
CA TRP A 95 10.98 1.11 -3.91
C TRP A 95 10.22 0.94 -5.23
N ALA A 96 8.99 0.45 -5.19
CA ALA A 96 8.16 0.31 -6.39
C ALA A 96 7.84 1.67 -7.03
N ALA A 97 7.52 2.68 -6.22
CA ALA A 97 7.24 4.04 -6.71
C ALA A 97 8.48 4.65 -7.38
N GLN A 98 9.66 4.44 -6.82
CA GLN A 98 10.91 4.88 -7.44
C GLN A 98 11.19 4.18 -8.77
N GLY A 99 10.97 2.87 -8.84
CA GLY A 99 11.11 2.12 -10.09
C GLY A 99 10.11 2.55 -11.17
N LEU A 100 8.91 2.98 -10.76
CA LEU A 100 7.88 3.46 -11.70
C LEU A 100 8.32 4.71 -12.46
N GLU A 101 9.19 5.55 -11.91
CA GLU A 101 9.73 6.74 -12.57
C GLU A 101 10.55 6.39 -13.82
N PHE A 102 11.22 5.24 -13.82
CA PHE A 102 12.07 4.77 -14.92
C PHE A 102 11.37 3.77 -15.86
N ALA A 103 10.19 3.30 -15.48
CA ALA A 103 9.47 2.27 -16.22
C ALA A 103 8.77 2.83 -17.46
N THR A 104 8.95 2.14 -18.59
CA THR A 104 8.32 2.48 -19.89
C THR A 104 7.62 1.26 -20.49
N GLY A 105 6.71 1.47 -21.44
CA GLY A 105 6.04 0.40 -22.15
C GLY A 105 5.38 -0.65 -21.23
N HIS A 106 5.63 -1.92 -21.48
CA HIS A 106 5.10 -3.03 -20.67
C HIS A 106 5.60 -2.99 -19.21
N GLU A 107 6.84 -2.58 -18.99
CA GLU A 107 7.43 -2.46 -17.66
C GLU A 107 6.65 -1.49 -16.76
N ARG A 108 6.00 -0.48 -17.35
CA ARG A 108 5.21 0.50 -16.62
C ARG A 108 4.02 -0.14 -15.91
N LEU A 109 3.30 -1.06 -16.57
CA LEU A 109 2.20 -1.79 -15.94
C LEU A 109 2.70 -2.68 -14.79
N MET A 110 3.82 -3.39 -15.00
CA MET A 110 4.44 -4.22 -13.96
C MET A 110 4.87 -3.39 -12.74
N SER A 111 5.47 -2.22 -12.97
CA SER A 111 5.87 -1.30 -11.90
C SER A 111 4.66 -0.69 -11.17
N ARG A 112 3.58 -0.35 -11.91
CA ARG A 112 2.31 0.08 -11.27
C ARG A 112 1.72 -1.03 -10.38
N ARG A 113 1.80 -2.28 -10.83
CA ARG A 113 1.37 -3.43 -10.03
C ARG A 113 2.17 -3.54 -8.74
N ALA A 114 3.48 -3.38 -8.80
CA ALA A 114 4.35 -3.40 -7.64
C ALA A 114 4.04 -2.27 -6.63
N VAL A 115 3.43 -1.15 -7.07
CA VAL A 115 2.95 -0.07 -6.19
C VAL A 115 1.57 -0.40 -5.60
N TYR A 116 0.58 -0.79 -6.43
CA TYR A 116 -0.77 -0.95 -5.91
C TYR A 116 -0.96 -2.20 -5.03
N GLN A 117 -0.19 -3.26 -5.22
CA GLN A 117 -0.32 -4.46 -4.38
C GLN A 117 -0.01 -4.17 -2.90
N PRO A 118 1.15 -3.59 -2.53
CA PRO A 118 1.41 -3.25 -1.14
C PRO A 118 0.51 -2.12 -0.62
N LEU A 119 -0.01 -1.21 -1.47
CA LEU A 119 -1.03 -0.24 -1.07
C LEU A 119 -2.33 -0.93 -0.63
N ILE A 120 -2.85 -1.87 -1.44
CA ILE A 120 -4.05 -2.66 -1.08
C ILE A 120 -3.84 -3.38 0.25
N LEU A 121 -2.68 -4.02 0.45
CA LEU A 121 -2.35 -4.69 1.69
C LEU A 121 -2.25 -3.71 2.87
N SER A 122 -1.74 -2.50 2.62
CA SER A 122 -1.63 -1.46 3.66
C SER A 122 -2.98 -0.89 4.07
N VAL A 123 -3.99 -0.82 3.19
CA VAL A 123 -5.35 -0.46 3.61
C VAL A 123 -5.87 -1.44 4.65
N ALA A 124 -5.63 -2.74 4.48
CA ALA A 124 -6.08 -3.77 5.41
C ALA A 124 -5.19 -3.92 6.66
N ASN A 125 -3.87 -3.70 6.53
CA ASN A 125 -2.87 -4.05 7.56
C ASN A 125 -1.74 -3.02 7.67
N GLY A 126 -1.98 -1.77 7.37
CA GLY A 126 -0.95 -0.72 7.21
C GLY A 126 -0.67 0.12 8.45
N ARG A 127 -1.13 -0.28 9.63
CA ARG A 127 -0.81 0.33 10.91
C ARG A 127 -0.21 -0.71 11.85
N LEU A 128 0.87 -0.34 12.53
CA LEU A 128 1.43 -1.14 13.59
C LEU A 128 0.80 -0.74 14.92
N ALA A 129 0.23 -1.70 15.63
CA ALA A 129 -0.40 -1.51 16.94
C ALA A 129 0.20 -2.48 17.97
N GLY A 130 0.49 -1.97 19.16
CA GLY A 130 1.10 -2.74 20.24
C GLY A 130 2.56 -2.38 20.50
N ASP A 131 3.23 -3.20 21.29
CA ASP A 131 4.60 -2.97 21.75
C ASP A 131 5.60 -3.80 20.93
N ILE A 132 6.48 -3.11 20.20
CA ILE A 132 7.53 -3.73 19.40
C ILE A 132 8.61 -4.36 20.29
N GLU A 133 8.95 -3.71 21.41
CA GLU A 133 10.02 -4.16 22.30
C GLU A 133 9.61 -5.42 23.05
N ALA A 134 8.35 -5.49 23.49
CA ALA A 134 7.79 -6.68 24.09
C ALA A 134 7.44 -7.79 23.07
N GLN A 135 7.63 -7.55 21.78
CA GLN A 135 7.20 -8.43 20.68
C GLN A 135 5.69 -8.75 20.69
N GLN A 136 4.90 -7.86 21.30
CA GLN A 136 3.44 -7.95 21.42
C GLN A 136 2.78 -6.92 20.51
N TRP A 137 2.95 -7.10 19.20
CA TRP A 137 2.39 -6.21 18.20
C TRP A 137 1.60 -6.95 17.14
N LYS A 138 0.69 -6.23 16.52
CA LYS A 138 -0.12 -6.68 15.39
C LYS A 138 -0.29 -5.57 14.38
N THR A 139 -0.74 -5.92 13.20
CA THR A 139 -1.16 -4.93 12.21
C THR A 139 -2.64 -4.62 12.34
N ALA A 140 -3.01 -3.40 11.98
CA ALA A 140 -4.37 -2.89 11.94
C ALA A 140 -4.63 -2.17 10.61
N PRO A 141 -5.89 -2.00 10.19
CA PRO A 141 -6.24 -1.26 8.98
C PRO A 141 -5.71 0.19 8.99
N ASN A 142 -5.30 0.65 7.82
CA ASN A 142 -4.96 2.05 7.56
C ASN A 142 -5.92 2.60 6.50
N LEU A 143 -7.13 2.93 6.92
CA LEU A 143 -8.19 3.36 6.01
C LEU A 143 -7.94 4.72 5.37
N ASP A 144 -6.99 5.52 5.89
CA ASP A 144 -6.60 6.78 5.28
C ASP A 144 -5.93 6.60 3.90
N LEU A 145 -5.45 5.38 3.62
CA LEU A 145 -4.92 5.02 2.31
C LEU A 145 -6.00 4.60 1.30
N ALA A 146 -7.26 4.43 1.71
CA ALA A 146 -8.29 3.83 0.87
C ALA A 146 -8.60 4.66 -0.38
N LEU A 147 -8.87 5.97 -0.22
CA LEU A 147 -9.14 6.88 -1.33
C LEU A 147 -7.96 7.00 -2.30
N PRO A 148 -6.73 7.34 -1.87
CA PRO A 148 -5.59 7.44 -2.78
C PRO A 148 -5.26 6.11 -3.49
N THR A 149 -5.46 4.98 -2.82
CA THR A 149 -5.29 3.66 -3.44
C THR A 149 -6.33 3.42 -4.53
N ALA A 150 -7.59 3.79 -4.28
CA ALA A 150 -8.66 3.71 -5.28
C ALA A 150 -8.35 4.58 -6.51
N GLU A 151 -7.92 5.81 -6.30
CA GLU A 151 -7.53 6.72 -7.39
C GLU A 151 -6.38 6.15 -8.22
N PHE A 152 -5.35 5.59 -7.57
CA PHE A 152 -4.23 4.97 -8.26
C PHE A 152 -4.65 3.73 -9.07
N LEU A 153 -5.57 2.91 -8.53
CA LEU A 153 -6.13 1.75 -9.23
C LEU A 153 -7.01 2.18 -10.42
N MET A 154 -7.87 3.17 -10.24
CA MET A 154 -8.72 3.73 -11.31
C MET A 154 -7.87 4.33 -12.43
N ASP A 155 -6.82 5.08 -12.10
CA ASP A 155 -5.86 5.61 -13.06
C ASP A 155 -5.11 4.47 -13.78
N THR A 156 -4.71 3.43 -13.05
CA THR A 156 -4.08 2.25 -13.66
C THR A 156 -5.02 1.56 -14.63
N TYR A 157 -6.30 1.38 -14.25
CA TYR A 157 -7.30 0.77 -15.13
C TYR A 157 -7.55 1.61 -16.38
N ARG A 158 -7.67 2.93 -16.27
CA ARG A 158 -7.85 3.83 -17.43
C ARG A 158 -6.70 3.77 -18.43
N ASN A 159 -5.45 3.71 -17.93
CA ASN A 159 -4.27 3.67 -18.78
C ASN A 159 -3.94 2.26 -19.31
N HIS A 160 -4.39 1.20 -18.62
CA HIS A 160 -4.13 -0.20 -18.96
C HIS A 160 -5.41 -1.05 -18.76
N PRO A 161 -6.46 -0.81 -19.57
CA PRO A 161 -7.73 -1.52 -19.43
C PRO A 161 -7.58 -3.02 -19.73
N SER A 162 -7.97 -3.85 -18.76
CA SER A 162 -8.02 -5.30 -18.90
C SER A 162 -9.06 -5.90 -17.95
N ALA A 163 -9.52 -7.11 -18.23
CA ALA A 163 -10.44 -7.83 -17.35
C ALA A 163 -9.83 -8.04 -15.94
N THR A 164 -8.54 -8.39 -15.88
CA THR A 164 -7.82 -8.56 -14.62
C THR A 164 -7.76 -7.26 -13.82
N MET A 165 -7.40 -6.14 -14.47
CA MET A 165 -7.29 -4.86 -13.78
C MET A 165 -8.67 -4.37 -13.30
N LYS A 166 -9.73 -4.55 -14.13
CA LYS A 166 -11.12 -4.28 -13.75
C LYS A 166 -11.52 -5.09 -12.51
N MET A 167 -11.20 -6.39 -12.50
CA MET A 167 -11.51 -7.28 -11.38
C MET A 167 -10.79 -6.86 -10.08
N VAL A 168 -9.49 -6.58 -10.15
CA VAL A 168 -8.69 -6.12 -9.00
C VAL A 168 -9.25 -4.82 -8.43
N THR A 169 -9.51 -3.83 -9.31
CA THR A 169 -10.05 -2.53 -8.90
C THR A 169 -11.43 -2.68 -8.27
N ARG A 170 -12.33 -3.44 -8.89
CA ARG A 170 -13.68 -3.69 -8.36
C ARG A 170 -13.64 -4.39 -7.00
N ARG A 171 -12.78 -5.41 -6.86
CA ARG A 171 -12.63 -6.13 -5.60
C ARG A 171 -12.13 -5.21 -4.49
N PHE A 172 -11.08 -4.44 -4.75
CA PHE A 172 -10.55 -3.48 -3.80
C PHE A 172 -11.63 -2.47 -3.36
N LEU A 173 -12.30 -1.82 -4.34
CA LEU A 173 -13.35 -0.84 -4.05
C LEU A 173 -14.46 -1.44 -3.17
N SER A 174 -14.93 -2.64 -3.48
CA SER A 174 -16.00 -3.29 -2.70
C SER A 174 -15.59 -3.53 -1.24
N HIS A 175 -14.38 -4.02 -1.00
CA HIS A 175 -13.89 -4.25 0.37
C HIS A 175 -13.63 -2.93 1.11
N ALA A 176 -12.99 -1.96 0.47
CA ALA A 176 -12.70 -0.66 1.08
C ALA A 176 -14.00 0.12 1.42
N ILE A 177 -15.04 0.05 0.58
CA ILE A 177 -16.37 0.61 0.87
C ILE A 177 -16.93 -0.02 2.15
N TYR A 178 -16.90 -1.34 2.26
CA TYR A 178 -17.37 -2.05 3.44
C TYR A 178 -16.59 -1.68 4.70
N ASP A 179 -15.27 -1.65 4.62
CA ASP A 179 -14.40 -1.33 5.77
C ASP A 179 -14.60 0.12 6.24
N LEU A 180 -14.71 1.08 5.31
CA LEU A 180 -15.00 2.47 5.63
C LEU A 180 -16.40 2.62 6.27
N HIS A 181 -17.42 1.97 5.71
CA HIS A 181 -18.78 1.96 6.26
C HIS A 181 -18.81 1.40 7.69
N ARG A 182 -18.18 0.26 7.95
CA ARG A 182 -18.06 -0.33 9.31
C ARG A 182 -17.37 0.60 10.30
N ASN A 183 -16.43 1.40 9.81
CA ASN A 183 -15.69 2.38 10.63
C ASN A 183 -16.37 3.77 10.65
N ARG A 184 -17.64 3.89 10.23
CA ARG A 184 -18.45 5.11 10.22
C ARG A 184 -17.85 6.26 9.39
N ARG A 185 -17.04 5.93 8.38
CA ARG A 185 -16.45 6.87 7.40
C ARG A 185 -17.33 6.90 6.14
N GLU A 186 -18.60 7.28 6.32
CA GLU A 186 -19.65 7.15 5.31
C GLU A 186 -19.38 7.98 4.05
N ASP A 187 -18.90 9.21 4.20
CA ASP A 187 -18.61 10.09 3.06
C ASP A 187 -17.54 9.51 2.14
N GLU A 188 -16.50 8.95 2.71
CA GLU A 188 -15.42 8.30 1.96
C GLU A 188 -15.90 6.99 1.32
N ALA A 189 -16.72 6.21 2.04
CA ALA A 189 -17.33 5.01 1.47
C ALA A 189 -18.19 5.35 0.23
N ARG A 190 -18.95 6.45 0.26
CA ARG A 190 -19.75 6.93 -0.87
C ARG A 190 -18.90 7.45 -2.03
N GLN A 191 -17.77 8.09 -1.75
CA GLN A 191 -16.81 8.48 -2.79
C GLN A 191 -16.26 7.25 -3.50
N LEU A 192 -15.86 6.20 -2.76
CA LEU A 192 -15.41 4.95 -3.36
C LEU A 192 -16.52 4.23 -4.13
N PHE A 193 -17.75 4.31 -3.65
CA PHE A 193 -18.90 3.76 -4.36
C PHE A 193 -19.12 4.44 -5.71
N ALA A 194 -18.93 5.75 -5.81
CA ALA A 194 -18.98 6.46 -7.09
C ALA A 194 -17.92 5.93 -8.08
N HIS A 195 -16.69 5.63 -7.62
CA HIS A 195 -15.67 4.97 -8.45
C HIS A 195 -16.09 3.56 -8.88
N LEU A 196 -16.73 2.79 -7.99
CA LEU A 196 -17.20 1.44 -8.30
C LEU A 196 -18.28 1.43 -9.39
N VAL A 197 -19.20 2.38 -9.31
CA VAL A 197 -20.29 2.55 -10.30
C VAL A 197 -19.74 3.04 -11.65
N ALA A 198 -18.67 3.82 -11.66
CA ALA A 198 -18.02 4.28 -12.88
C ALA A 198 -17.26 3.16 -13.64
N LEU A 199 -17.01 1.99 -13.01
CA LEU A 199 -16.39 0.87 -13.70
C LEU A 199 -17.42 0.16 -14.62
N PRO A 200 -17.03 -0.19 -15.86
CA PRO A 200 -17.90 -0.93 -16.78
C PRO A 200 -18.46 -2.20 -16.14
N SER A 201 -19.78 -2.35 -16.16
CA SER A 201 -20.50 -3.52 -15.66
C SER A 201 -21.04 -4.36 -16.83
N GLU A 202 -20.96 -5.69 -16.68
CA GLU A 202 -21.64 -6.62 -17.60
C GLU A 202 -23.11 -6.83 -17.20
N SER A 203 -23.46 -6.45 -15.98
CA SER A 203 -24.84 -6.51 -15.48
C SER A 203 -25.66 -5.34 -16.01
N LYS A 204 -26.91 -5.62 -16.42
CA LYS A 204 -27.90 -4.59 -16.82
C LYS A 204 -28.27 -3.66 -15.65
N ARG A 205 -28.12 -4.12 -14.42
CA ARG A 205 -28.39 -3.35 -13.19
C ARG A 205 -27.09 -3.06 -12.46
N GLN A 206 -26.85 -1.79 -12.19
CA GLN A 206 -25.78 -1.40 -11.28
C GLN A 206 -26.14 -1.77 -9.84
N PRO A 207 -25.18 -2.21 -9.01
CA PRO A 207 -25.43 -2.50 -7.61
C PRO A 207 -25.81 -1.21 -6.85
N SER A 208 -26.68 -1.31 -5.85
CA SER A 208 -26.84 -0.24 -4.85
C SER A 208 -25.68 -0.26 -3.85
N PHE A 209 -25.57 0.79 -3.06
CA PHE A 209 -24.57 0.86 -1.99
C PHE A 209 -24.79 -0.29 -0.98
N GLU A 210 -26.03 -0.52 -0.59
CA GLU A 210 -26.44 -1.59 0.33
C GLU A 210 -26.17 -2.99 -0.24
N ASP A 211 -26.34 -3.18 -1.56
CA ASP A 211 -26.00 -4.45 -2.22
C ASP A 211 -24.51 -4.76 -2.10
N VAL A 212 -23.64 -3.71 -2.20
CA VAL A 212 -22.19 -3.87 -2.06
C VAL A 212 -21.84 -4.28 -0.63
N ILE A 213 -22.40 -3.60 0.38
CA ILE A 213 -22.18 -3.91 1.79
C ILE A 213 -22.55 -5.35 2.10
N LYS A 214 -23.80 -5.75 1.81
CA LYS A 214 -24.31 -7.11 2.04
C LYS A 214 -23.46 -8.19 1.36
N LYS A 215 -23.06 -7.95 0.12
CA LYS A 215 -22.26 -8.92 -0.64
C LYS A 215 -20.87 -9.15 -0.05
N VAL A 216 -20.27 -8.13 0.53
CA VAL A 216 -18.98 -8.28 1.21
C VAL A 216 -19.17 -8.95 2.57
N GLU A 217 -20.17 -8.53 3.34
CA GLU A 217 -20.50 -9.11 4.65
C GLU A 217 -20.71 -10.63 4.58
N GLN A 218 -21.50 -11.11 3.63
CA GLN A 218 -21.73 -12.55 3.40
C GLN A 218 -20.49 -13.40 3.11
N ARG A 219 -19.33 -12.78 2.87
CA ARG A 219 -18.06 -13.49 2.68
C ARG A 219 -17.26 -13.66 3.95
N TYR A 220 -17.65 -12.95 5.01
CA TYR A 220 -17.01 -13.02 6.32
C TYR A 220 -17.82 -13.85 7.34
N GLU A 221 -19.05 -14.23 6.98
CA GLU A 221 -19.86 -15.23 7.68
C GLU A 221 -19.50 -16.65 7.19
#